data_d546874100c9a9ba20d16fd21e7e0499
#
_entry.id   d546874100c9a9ba20d16fd21e7e0499
#
_cell.length_a   1.000
_cell.length_b   1.000
_cell.length_c   1.000
_cell.angle_alpha   90.00
_cell.angle_beta   90.00
_cell.angle_gamma   90.00
#
_symmetry.space_group_name_H-M   'P 1'
#
loop_
_entity.id
_entity.type
_entity.pdbx_description
1 polymer ?
#
loop_
_entity_poly.entity_id
_entity_poly.type
_entity_poly.pdbx_seq_one_letter_code
_entity_poly.pdbx_strand_id
1 'polypeptide(L)'
;MRFYTLLIISLLTSLVVSAQERTVENRPYCDLRPMHFGVIVGTHFQDLEFENVGAFTYTDADGNQQEALVTCDQNKWDSGFQVGVLGEMRLNDNLAFRVAPVMYFANRHIVFTDYKKLDAKGDYAQARQDMKSVYVTCSLDLIYAAQRFNNHRPYVMAGLAPALNLSTKANDYLQLKKSDLFFELGMGCDFYLPFFKLRPELKFMYSLGNSLNTNHVKTLRNKNDQAFAGCVSSARSSIIALTFYFE
;
A
#
# COMPACT_ATOMS: atom_id res chain seq x y z
N MET A 1 31.84 -0.47 13.59
CA MET A 1 30.73 0.39 14.05
C MET A 1 31.13 1.88 14.14
N ARG A 2 32.22 2.26 14.81
CA ARG A 2 32.64 3.68 14.96
C ARG A 2 32.87 4.43 13.63
N PHE A 3 33.34 3.74 12.58
CA PHE A 3 33.59 4.37 11.27
C PHE A 3 32.29 4.76 10.55
N TYR A 4 31.28 3.92 10.59
CA TYR A 4 29.97 4.21 9.96
C TYR A 4 29.21 5.32 10.69
N THR A 5 29.33 5.42 12.02
CA THR A 5 28.75 6.52 12.78
C THR A 5 29.39 7.84 12.45
N LEU A 6 30.72 7.91 12.28
CA LEU A 6 31.42 9.12 11.85
C LEU A 6 31.05 9.53 10.42
N LEU A 7 30.86 8.58 9.53
CA LEU A 7 30.45 8.82 8.15
C LEU A 7 29.01 9.37 8.07
N ILE A 8 28.10 8.85 8.88
CA ILE A 8 26.71 9.35 8.99
C ILE A 8 26.68 10.76 9.59
N ILE A 9 27.46 11.03 10.62
CA ILE A 9 27.57 12.36 11.23
C ILE A 9 28.16 13.35 10.23
N SER A 10 29.20 12.98 9.46
CA SER A 10 29.78 13.82 8.41
C SER A 10 28.79 14.12 7.29
N LEU A 11 27.96 13.14 6.90
CA LEU A 11 26.91 13.33 5.89
C LEU A 11 25.81 14.25 6.39
N LEU A 12 25.40 14.15 7.65
CA LEU A 12 24.40 15.01 8.27
C LEU A 12 24.92 16.47 8.43
N THR A 13 26.20 16.66 8.75
CA THR A 13 26.79 18.02 8.88
C THR A 13 26.92 18.71 7.53
N SER A 14 27.17 17.99 6.44
CA SER A 14 27.26 18.59 5.09
C SER A 14 25.91 19.14 4.59
N LEU A 15 24.79 18.63 5.09
CA LEU A 15 23.43 19.11 4.75
C LEU A 15 23.11 20.47 5.44
N VAL A 16 23.78 20.81 6.52
CA VAL A 16 23.49 22.02 7.32
C VAL A 16 24.17 23.26 6.73
N VAL A 17 25.29 23.10 6.01
CA VAL A 17 26.10 24.23 5.51
C VAL A 17 25.47 24.99 4.33
N SER A 18 24.54 24.36 3.59
CA SER A 18 23.85 24.99 2.44
C SER A 18 22.64 25.86 2.81
N ALA A 19 22.34 26.03 4.09
CA ALA A 19 21.06 26.62 4.56
C ALA A 19 21.07 28.16 4.64
N GLN A 20 22.13 28.87 4.21
CA GLN A 20 22.27 30.32 4.46
C GLN A 20 22.04 31.22 3.24
N GLU A 21 21.88 30.70 2.04
CA GLU A 21 21.56 31.54 0.89
C GLU A 21 20.03 31.79 0.82
N ARG A 22 19.64 33.07 0.97
CA ARG A 22 18.28 33.52 0.69
C ARG A 22 18.01 33.38 -0.81
N THR A 23 17.40 32.29 -1.21
CA THR A 23 16.90 32.11 -2.57
C THR A 23 15.60 32.90 -2.75
N VAL A 24 15.37 33.39 -3.97
CA VAL A 24 14.08 34.01 -4.32
C VAL A 24 12.94 33.04 -4.08
N GLU A 25 11.94 33.48 -3.31
CA GLU A 25 10.76 32.65 -3.06
C GLU A 25 9.88 32.54 -4.32
N ASN A 26 9.77 31.31 -4.82
CA ASN A 26 8.89 31.00 -5.92
C ASN A 26 7.44 30.95 -5.41
N ARG A 27 6.49 31.46 -6.22
CA ARG A 27 5.04 31.41 -5.90
C ARG A 27 4.75 31.96 -4.48
N PRO A 28 5.12 33.20 -4.17
CA PRO A 28 4.83 33.80 -2.87
C PRO A 28 3.30 33.79 -2.65
N TYR A 29 2.88 33.63 -1.41
CA TYR A 29 1.47 33.60 -0.98
C TYR A 29 0.65 32.41 -1.48
N CYS A 30 1.20 31.43 -2.21
CA CYS A 30 0.41 30.28 -2.67
C CYS A 30 -0.19 29.48 -1.49
N ASP A 31 0.54 29.35 -0.38
CA ASP A 31 0.11 28.65 0.82
C ASP A 31 -1.02 29.36 1.59
N LEU A 32 -1.28 30.63 1.28
CA LEU A 32 -2.39 31.39 1.87
C LEU A 32 -3.74 31.11 1.20
N ARG A 33 -3.75 30.43 0.07
CA ARG A 33 -4.98 30.07 -0.60
C ARG A 33 -5.79 29.09 0.26
N PRO A 34 -7.10 29.24 0.37
CA PRO A 34 -7.94 28.37 1.19
C PRO A 34 -8.05 26.95 0.62
N MET A 35 -7.96 26.78 -0.71
CA MET A 35 -8.09 25.51 -1.40
C MET A 35 -6.99 25.33 -2.45
N HIS A 36 -6.50 24.11 -2.53
CA HIS A 36 -5.53 23.65 -3.51
C HIS A 36 -6.09 22.44 -4.24
N PHE A 37 -5.77 22.33 -5.52
CA PHE A 37 -6.14 21.19 -6.36
C PHE A 37 -4.92 20.74 -7.14
N GLY A 38 -4.84 19.44 -7.39
CA GLY A 38 -3.71 18.90 -8.12
C GLY A 38 -3.98 17.50 -8.65
N VAL A 39 -2.98 16.99 -9.36
CA VAL A 39 -2.97 15.63 -9.88
C VAL A 39 -1.94 14.79 -9.14
N ILE A 40 -2.21 13.50 -9.08
CA ILE A 40 -1.41 12.52 -8.35
C ILE A 40 -0.92 11.48 -9.34
N VAL A 41 0.37 11.21 -9.32
CA VAL A 41 0.96 10.04 -9.97
C VAL A 41 2.00 9.43 -9.04
N GLY A 42 2.19 8.13 -9.12
CA GLY A 42 3.18 7.49 -8.29
C GLY A 42 3.34 6.01 -8.57
N THR A 43 4.25 5.42 -7.85
CA THR A 43 4.48 3.99 -7.80
C THR A 43 4.27 3.47 -6.39
N HIS A 44 3.90 2.22 -6.26
CA HIS A 44 3.72 1.60 -4.96
C HIS A 44 4.18 0.15 -4.99
N PHE A 45 4.46 -0.35 -3.81
CA PHE A 45 4.68 -1.77 -3.52
C PHE A 45 3.58 -2.23 -2.60
N GLN A 46 3.03 -3.41 -2.86
CA GLN A 46 1.97 -3.99 -2.03
C GLN A 46 2.31 -5.41 -1.63
N ASP A 47 1.87 -5.75 -0.43
CA ASP A 47 2.04 -7.05 0.19
C ASP A 47 0.74 -7.52 0.84
N LEU A 48 0.60 -8.84 1.01
CA LEU A 48 -0.48 -9.49 1.74
C LEU A 48 0.12 -10.35 2.84
N GLU A 49 -0.11 -9.95 4.07
CA GLU A 49 0.23 -10.74 5.25
C GLU A 49 -0.89 -11.76 5.50
N PHE A 50 -0.56 -13.04 5.43
CA PHE A 50 -1.49 -14.14 5.61
C PHE A 50 -1.36 -14.79 6.98
N GLU A 51 -2.49 -15.06 7.62
CA GLU A 51 -2.55 -15.89 8.82
C GLU A 51 -2.96 -17.31 8.41
N ASN A 52 -1.97 -18.21 8.34
CA ASN A 52 -2.17 -19.60 7.94
C ASN A 52 -2.79 -20.41 9.08
N VAL A 53 -3.78 -21.25 8.76
CA VAL A 53 -4.52 -22.11 9.73
C VAL A 53 -3.70 -23.28 10.23
N GLY A 54 -2.71 -23.75 9.43
CA GLY A 54 -1.95 -24.96 9.72
C GLY A 54 -2.63 -26.22 9.15
N ALA A 55 -2.53 -27.35 9.85
CA ALA A 55 -3.19 -28.58 9.40
C ALA A 55 -4.70 -28.51 9.62
N PHE A 56 -5.47 -28.82 8.58
CA PHE A 56 -6.95 -28.84 8.62
C PHE A 56 -7.50 -29.97 7.74
N THR A 57 -8.76 -30.33 7.97
CA THR A 57 -9.46 -31.33 7.18
C THR A 57 -10.44 -30.67 6.22
N TYR A 58 -10.50 -31.15 4.99
CA TYR A 58 -11.47 -30.76 3.98
C TYR A 58 -12.11 -31.99 3.34
N THR A 59 -13.26 -31.82 2.71
CA THR A 59 -13.96 -32.88 1.99
C THR A 59 -13.64 -32.77 0.50
N ASP A 60 -13.04 -33.80 -0.09
CA ASP A 60 -12.71 -33.85 -1.51
C ASP A 60 -13.97 -33.99 -2.40
N ALA A 61 -13.77 -34.03 -3.72
CA ALA A 61 -14.85 -34.19 -4.69
C ALA A 61 -15.60 -35.53 -4.54
N ASP A 62 -14.91 -36.54 -4.03
CA ASP A 62 -15.46 -37.91 -3.85
C ASP A 62 -16.20 -38.09 -2.51
N GLY A 63 -16.18 -37.04 -1.66
CA GLY A 63 -16.83 -37.06 -0.34
C GLY A 63 -15.96 -37.55 0.80
N ASN A 64 -14.69 -37.87 0.56
CA ASN A 64 -13.76 -38.35 1.58
C ASN A 64 -13.15 -37.17 2.36
N GLN A 65 -12.93 -37.38 3.65
CA GLN A 65 -12.21 -36.42 4.47
C GLN A 65 -10.70 -36.55 4.21
N GLN A 66 -10.07 -35.47 3.76
CA GLN A 66 -8.63 -35.36 3.50
C GLN A 66 -8.01 -34.34 4.46
N GLU A 67 -6.83 -34.65 4.95
CA GLU A 67 -6.03 -33.68 5.69
C GLU A 67 -5.15 -32.88 4.73
N ALA A 68 -5.14 -31.56 4.86
CA ALA A 68 -4.26 -30.65 4.14
C ALA A 68 -3.34 -29.92 5.13
N LEU A 69 -2.10 -29.71 4.70
CA LEU A 69 -1.14 -28.81 5.34
C LEU A 69 -0.59 -27.90 4.24
N VAL A 70 -1.33 -26.83 3.98
CA VAL A 70 -1.02 -25.85 2.93
C VAL A 70 -0.71 -24.52 3.58
N THR A 71 0.38 -23.88 3.18
CA THR A 71 0.69 -22.50 3.53
C THR A 71 0.52 -21.61 2.31
N CYS A 72 0.09 -20.40 2.56
CA CYS A 72 -0.08 -19.36 1.57
C CYS A 72 0.84 -18.19 1.92
N ASP A 73 1.58 -17.67 0.94
CA ASP A 73 2.48 -16.54 1.11
C ASP A 73 2.62 -15.72 -0.17
N GLN A 74 2.91 -14.43 -0.01
CA GLN A 74 3.35 -13.55 -1.08
C GLN A 74 4.86 -13.34 -0.94
N ASN A 75 5.67 -14.18 -1.60
CA ASN A 75 7.11 -14.28 -1.41
C ASN A 75 7.90 -12.99 -1.64
N LYS A 76 7.29 -11.98 -2.26
CA LYS A 76 7.91 -10.68 -2.54
C LYS A 76 6.84 -9.59 -2.69
N TRP A 77 7.23 -8.37 -2.40
CA TRP A 77 6.42 -7.19 -2.66
C TRP A 77 6.17 -7.02 -4.17
N ASP A 78 4.92 -6.83 -4.53
CA ASP A 78 4.52 -6.59 -5.92
C ASP A 78 4.42 -5.10 -6.20
N SER A 79 5.06 -4.66 -7.29
CA SER A 79 5.05 -3.27 -7.72
C SER A 79 3.80 -2.93 -8.51
N GLY A 80 3.39 -1.67 -8.40
CA GLY A 80 2.28 -1.12 -9.14
C GLY A 80 2.45 0.37 -9.38
N PHE A 81 1.45 0.97 -10.01
CA PHE A 81 1.38 2.41 -10.21
C PHE A 81 0.05 2.96 -9.72
N GLN A 82 0.02 4.26 -9.45
CA GLN A 82 -1.15 4.95 -8.95
C GLN A 82 -1.35 6.28 -9.65
N VAL A 83 -2.61 6.63 -9.85
CA VAL A 83 -3.02 7.91 -10.42
C VAL A 83 -4.25 8.43 -9.68
N GLY A 84 -4.35 9.74 -9.55
CA GLY A 84 -5.48 10.34 -8.85
C GLY A 84 -5.51 11.84 -8.97
N VAL A 85 -6.40 12.43 -8.20
CA VAL A 85 -6.52 13.87 -8.02
C VAL A 85 -6.58 14.20 -6.54
N LEU A 86 -6.28 15.41 -6.18
CA LEU A 86 -6.38 15.90 -4.81
C LEU A 86 -7.14 17.19 -4.74
N GLY A 87 -7.86 17.36 -3.63
CA GLY A 87 -8.33 18.62 -3.13
C GLY A 87 -7.83 18.79 -1.70
N GLU A 88 -7.16 19.88 -1.40
CA GLU A 88 -6.62 20.18 -0.08
C GLU A 88 -7.21 21.50 0.41
N MET A 89 -7.70 21.51 1.62
CA MET A 89 -8.27 22.68 2.30
C MET A 89 -7.33 23.08 3.44
N ARG A 90 -6.89 24.31 3.43
CA ARG A 90 -6.11 24.89 4.52
C ARG A 90 -7.00 25.13 5.72
N LEU A 91 -6.64 24.56 6.87
CA LEU A 91 -7.32 24.80 8.15
C LEU A 91 -6.60 25.89 8.95
N ASN A 92 -5.27 25.84 8.96
CA ASN A 92 -4.40 26.77 9.66
C ASN A 92 -3.09 26.95 8.89
N ASP A 93 -2.17 27.77 9.43
CA ASP A 93 -0.84 27.98 8.82
C ASP A 93 -0.02 26.68 8.69
N ASN A 94 -0.24 25.75 9.63
CA ASN A 94 0.50 24.48 9.68
C ASN A 94 -0.39 23.27 9.40
N LEU A 95 -1.73 23.43 9.38
CA LEU A 95 -2.65 22.32 9.29
C LEU A 95 -3.51 22.41 8.03
N ALA A 96 -3.58 21.32 7.28
CA ALA A 96 -4.45 21.17 6.12
C ALA A 96 -5.19 19.83 6.15
N PHE A 97 -6.35 19.80 5.53
CA PHE A 97 -7.14 18.59 5.30
C PHE A 97 -7.18 18.29 3.81
N ARG A 98 -6.81 17.07 3.45
CA ARG A 98 -6.75 16.59 2.07
C ARG A 98 -7.79 15.52 1.83
N VAL A 99 -8.46 15.62 0.69
CA VAL A 99 -9.31 14.58 0.11
C VAL A 99 -8.68 14.17 -1.22
N ALA A 100 -8.28 12.92 -1.33
CA ALA A 100 -7.56 12.44 -2.50
C ALA A 100 -8.14 11.13 -3.02
N PRO A 101 -9.03 11.16 -4.02
CA PRO A 101 -9.41 9.95 -4.75
C PRO A 101 -8.24 9.47 -5.61
N VAL A 102 -7.83 8.21 -5.40
CA VAL A 102 -6.67 7.59 -6.06
C VAL A 102 -7.04 6.19 -6.54
N MET A 103 -6.59 5.83 -7.73
CA MET A 103 -6.65 4.48 -8.27
C MET A 103 -5.27 3.82 -8.21
N TYR A 104 -5.22 2.63 -7.64
CA TYR A 104 -4.02 1.80 -7.53
C TYR A 104 -4.14 0.61 -8.47
N PHE A 105 -3.12 0.38 -9.28
CA PHE A 105 -3.07 -0.73 -10.25
C PHE A 105 -1.84 -1.58 -10.00
N ALA A 106 -2.03 -2.86 -9.74
CA ALA A 106 -0.94 -3.83 -9.62
C ALA A 106 -1.40 -5.25 -9.96
N ASN A 107 -0.45 -6.18 -9.99
CA ASN A 107 -0.71 -7.60 -9.98
C ASN A 107 -0.05 -8.18 -8.72
N ARG A 108 -0.80 -8.98 -7.96
CA ARG A 108 -0.29 -9.74 -6.82
C ARG A 108 -0.12 -11.18 -7.22
N HIS A 109 0.99 -11.79 -6.81
CA HIS A 109 1.20 -13.22 -6.98
C HIS A 109 1.23 -13.89 -5.61
N ILE A 110 0.47 -14.97 -5.50
CA ILE A 110 0.31 -15.74 -4.29
C ILE A 110 0.84 -17.13 -4.57
N VAL A 111 1.63 -17.69 -3.65
CA VAL A 111 2.19 -19.01 -3.74
C VAL A 111 1.61 -19.86 -2.61
N PHE A 112 1.04 -21.00 -2.97
CA PHE A 112 0.58 -22.03 -2.06
C PHE A 112 1.58 -23.15 -2.05
N THR A 113 2.03 -23.60 -0.88
CA THR A 113 2.92 -24.73 -0.72
C THR A 113 2.21 -25.83 0.05
N ASP A 114 2.02 -27.00 -0.57
CA ASP A 114 1.41 -28.18 0.05
C ASP A 114 2.52 -29.09 0.59
N TYR A 115 2.64 -29.19 1.90
CA TYR A 115 3.66 -29.99 2.57
C TYR A 115 3.33 -31.49 2.63
N LYS A 116 2.15 -31.90 2.20
CA LYS A 116 1.76 -33.33 2.13
C LYS A 116 1.98 -33.93 0.74
N LYS A 117 2.15 -33.10 -0.29
CA LYS A 117 2.36 -33.55 -1.67
C LYS A 117 3.76 -33.18 -2.14
N LEU A 118 4.44 -34.13 -2.76
CA LEU A 118 5.74 -33.91 -3.41
C LEU A 118 5.52 -33.78 -4.92
N ASP A 119 6.26 -32.89 -5.54
CA ASP A 119 6.37 -32.73 -6.99
C ASP A 119 7.21 -33.87 -7.58
N ALA A 120 7.19 -34.03 -8.89
CA ALA A 120 8.00 -34.99 -9.65
C ALA A 120 9.53 -34.85 -9.42
N LYS A 121 9.97 -33.71 -8.88
CA LYS A 121 11.36 -33.42 -8.52
C LYS A 121 11.73 -33.77 -7.07
N GLY A 122 10.75 -34.15 -6.25
CA GLY A 122 10.94 -34.41 -4.81
C GLY A 122 10.81 -33.18 -3.92
N ASP A 123 10.44 -32.00 -4.49
CA ASP A 123 10.15 -30.77 -3.75
C ASP A 123 8.66 -30.73 -3.36
N TYR A 124 8.30 -29.89 -2.37
CA TYR A 124 6.90 -29.70 -2.01
C TYR A 124 6.09 -29.11 -3.17
N ALA A 125 4.90 -29.64 -3.41
CA ALA A 125 4.05 -29.20 -4.49
C ALA A 125 3.61 -27.74 -4.28
N GLN A 126 3.80 -26.91 -5.29
CA GLN A 126 3.45 -25.50 -5.28
C GLN A 126 2.37 -25.20 -6.30
N ALA A 127 1.36 -24.44 -5.88
CA ALA A 127 0.38 -23.81 -6.76
C ALA A 127 0.55 -22.28 -6.71
N ARG A 128 0.34 -21.61 -7.84
CA ARG A 128 0.44 -20.14 -7.95
C ARG A 128 -0.87 -19.56 -8.42
N GLN A 129 -1.20 -18.41 -7.84
CA GLN A 129 -2.34 -17.62 -8.26
C GLN A 129 -1.89 -16.18 -8.52
N ASP A 130 -2.11 -15.71 -9.75
CA ASP A 130 -1.91 -14.31 -10.11
C ASP A 130 -3.23 -13.56 -9.97
N MET A 131 -3.27 -12.58 -9.06
CA MET A 131 -4.44 -11.78 -8.75
C MET A 131 -4.23 -10.35 -9.21
N LYS A 132 -5.08 -9.88 -10.13
CA LYS A 132 -5.12 -8.44 -10.44
C LYS A 132 -5.57 -7.69 -9.20
N SER A 133 -4.92 -6.56 -8.92
CA SER A 133 -5.21 -5.70 -7.78
C SER A 133 -5.53 -4.31 -8.30
N VAL A 134 -6.81 -3.96 -8.35
CA VAL A 134 -7.27 -2.61 -8.72
C VAL A 134 -8.09 -2.07 -7.57
N TYR A 135 -7.55 -1.08 -6.87
CA TYR A 135 -8.23 -0.39 -5.78
C TYR A 135 -8.59 1.04 -6.19
N VAL A 136 -9.80 1.45 -5.87
CA VAL A 136 -10.20 2.86 -5.84
C VAL A 136 -10.29 3.27 -4.40
N THR A 137 -9.47 4.21 -3.98
CA THR A 137 -9.44 4.73 -2.61
C THR A 137 -9.86 6.19 -2.60
N CYS A 138 -10.29 6.68 -1.44
CA CYS A 138 -10.48 8.09 -1.19
C CYS A 138 -9.77 8.45 0.11
N SER A 139 -8.50 8.84 0.01
CA SER A 139 -7.71 9.23 1.19
C SER A 139 -8.27 10.49 1.83
N LEU A 140 -8.43 10.47 3.14
CA LEU A 140 -8.86 11.57 4.00
C LEU A 140 -7.73 11.83 4.99
N ASP A 141 -6.88 12.78 4.65
CA ASP A 141 -5.60 13.01 5.32
C ASP A 141 -5.60 14.32 6.09
N LEU A 142 -5.05 14.28 7.28
CA LEU A 142 -4.67 15.46 8.03
C LEU A 142 -3.16 15.67 7.87
N ILE A 143 -2.79 16.83 7.37
CA ILE A 143 -1.42 17.20 7.06
C ILE A 143 -0.95 18.24 8.08
N TYR A 144 0.20 17.97 8.70
CA TYR A 144 0.90 18.94 9.54
C TYR A 144 2.20 19.34 8.86
N ALA A 145 2.25 20.56 8.36
CA ALA A 145 3.39 21.11 7.63
C ALA A 145 4.18 22.11 8.49
N ALA A 146 5.50 22.05 8.38
CA ALA A 146 6.38 23.02 8.99
C ALA A 146 6.20 24.41 8.33
N GLN A 147 6.85 25.42 8.90
CA GLN A 147 6.97 26.70 8.22
C GLN A 147 7.81 26.55 6.95
N ARG A 148 7.42 27.25 5.91
CA ARG A 148 8.17 27.28 4.66
C ARG A 148 9.55 27.89 4.88
N PHE A 149 10.56 27.18 4.42
CA PHE A 149 11.94 27.65 4.39
C PHE A 149 12.40 27.77 2.93
N ASN A 150 12.60 28.98 2.46
CA ASN A 150 12.88 29.25 1.03
C ASN A 150 11.82 28.61 0.13
N ASN A 151 12.22 27.60 -0.66
CA ASN A 151 11.35 26.89 -1.60
C ASN A 151 11.02 25.45 -1.16
N HIS A 152 11.13 25.17 0.14
CA HIS A 152 10.88 23.85 0.71
C HIS A 152 9.95 23.95 1.91
N ARG A 153 9.04 22.99 2.06
CA ARG A 153 8.14 22.90 3.19
C ARG A 153 7.90 21.43 3.54
N PRO A 154 8.65 20.86 4.49
CA PRO A 154 8.43 19.48 4.93
C PRO A 154 7.12 19.35 5.70
N TYR A 155 6.50 18.18 5.60
CA TYR A 155 5.27 17.86 6.31
C TYR A 155 5.19 16.38 6.65
N VAL A 156 4.31 16.07 7.59
CA VAL A 156 3.87 14.72 7.92
C VAL A 156 2.35 14.64 7.75
N MET A 157 1.85 13.46 7.47
CA MET A 157 0.43 13.26 7.31
C MET A 157 -0.02 11.97 7.99
N ALA A 158 -1.27 11.96 8.44
CA ALA A 158 -1.97 10.78 8.92
C ALA A 158 -3.41 10.82 8.43
N GLY A 159 -3.96 9.66 8.07
CA GLY A 159 -5.31 9.62 7.52
C GLY A 159 -5.94 8.25 7.49
N LEU A 160 -7.11 8.21 6.91
CA LEU A 160 -7.89 7.00 6.65
C LEU A 160 -8.30 6.98 5.18
N ALA A 161 -8.16 5.81 4.54
CA ALA A 161 -8.57 5.63 3.16
C ALA A 161 -9.57 4.48 3.04
N PRO A 162 -10.86 4.75 2.95
CA PRO A 162 -11.81 3.77 2.45
C PRO A 162 -11.44 3.37 1.03
N ALA A 163 -11.44 2.06 0.77
CA ALA A 163 -11.01 1.46 -0.48
C ALA A 163 -12.06 0.50 -1.04
N LEU A 164 -12.21 0.52 -2.35
CA LEU A 164 -13.04 -0.43 -3.10
C LEU A 164 -12.15 -1.25 -4.03
N ASN A 165 -12.18 -2.56 -3.87
CA ASN A 165 -11.49 -3.50 -4.75
C ASN A 165 -12.38 -3.85 -5.95
N LEU A 166 -11.90 -3.53 -7.15
CA LEU A 166 -12.63 -3.75 -8.40
C LEU A 166 -12.24 -5.05 -9.13
N SER A 167 -11.26 -5.79 -8.62
CA SER A 167 -10.63 -6.90 -9.35
C SER A 167 -10.96 -8.30 -8.83
N THR A 168 -12.10 -8.49 -8.16
CA THR A 168 -12.51 -9.79 -7.64
C THR A 168 -12.96 -10.74 -8.76
N LYS A 169 -12.32 -11.92 -8.87
CA LYS A 169 -12.73 -13.00 -9.79
C LYS A 169 -13.33 -14.17 -9.03
N ALA A 170 -14.34 -14.79 -9.61
CA ALA A 170 -15.08 -15.90 -8.97
C ALA A 170 -14.31 -17.22 -8.94
N ASN A 171 -13.31 -17.41 -9.79
CA ASN A 171 -12.56 -18.67 -9.94
C ASN A 171 -11.19 -18.67 -9.23
N ASP A 172 -10.86 -17.61 -8.50
CA ASP A 172 -9.61 -17.55 -7.75
C ASP A 172 -9.70 -18.41 -6.48
N TYR A 173 -8.59 -19.04 -6.05
CA TYR A 173 -8.57 -19.82 -4.79
C TYR A 173 -8.86 -18.92 -3.58
N LEU A 174 -8.21 -17.76 -3.53
CA LEU A 174 -8.47 -16.73 -2.54
C LEU A 174 -9.13 -15.52 -3.19
N GLN A 175 -10.10 -14.96 -2.49
CA GLN A 175 -10.81 -13.75 -2.91
C GLN A 175 -10.72 -12.69 -1.82
N LEU A 176 -10.35 -11.48 -2.20
CA LEU A 176 -10.36 -10.33 -1.30
C LEU A 176 -11.78 -9.73 -1.23
N LYS A 177 -12.10 -9.11 -0.11
CA LYS A 177 -13.33 -8.34 0.06
C LYS A 177 -13.39 -7.18 -0.94
N LYS A 178 -14.60 -6.76 -1.26
CA LYS A 178 -14.84 -5.60 -2.14
C LYS A 178 -14.54 -4.27 -1.47
N SER A 179 -14.70 -4.17 -0.15
CA SER A 179 -14.42 -2.96 0.61
C SER A 179 -13.38 -3.22 1.68
N ASP A 180 -12.48 -2.27 1.85
CA ASP A 180 -11.45 -2.27 2.88
C ASP A 180 -11.27 -0.86 3.45
N LEU A 181 -10.63 -0.74 4.60
CA LEU A 181 -10.30 0.53 5.22
C LEU A 181 -8.83 0.53 5.59
N PHE A 182 -8.06 1.45 5.00
CA PHE A 182 -6.66 1.62 5.31
C PHE A 182 -6.44 2.77 6.28
N PHE A 183 -5.51 2.56 7.19
CA PHE A 183 -4.86 3.63 7.95
C PHE A 183 -3.63 4.07 7.16
N GLU A 184 -3.43 5.38 7.04
CA GLU A 184 -2.34 5.97 6.28
C GLU A 184 -1.45 6.82 7.17
N LEU A 185 -0.14 6.66 6.99
CA LEU A 185 0.88 7.54 7.54
C LEU A 185 1.85 7.91 6.42
N GLY A 186 2.31 9.14 6.42
CA GLY A 186 3.25 9.58 5.39
C GLY A 186 4.05 10.78 5.80
N MET A 187 5.11 11.02 5.03
CA MET A 187 5.92 12.21 5.11
C MET A 187 6.29 12.68 3.72
N GLY A 188 6.40 13.97 3.55
CA GLY A 188 6.73 14.57 2.27
C GLY A 188 7.36 15.95 2.42
N CYS A 189 7.67 16.54 1.30
CA CYS A 189 8.19 17.90 1.24
C CYS A 189 7.59 18.63 0.04
N ASP A 190 7.05 19.81 0.27
CA ASP A 190 6.64 20.71 -0.81
C ASP A 190 7.87 21.38 -1.41
N PHE A 191 8.03 21.27 -2.71
CA PHE A 191 9.04 21.99 -3.50
C PHE A 191 8.34 23.02 -4.38
N TYR A 192 8.60 24.30 -4.10
CA TYR A 192 8.01 25.41 -4.84
C TYR A 192 8.87 25.70 -6.06
N LEU A 193 8.43 25.19 -7.21
CA LEU A 193 9.05 25.52 -8.50
C LEU A 193 8.42 26.79 -9.08
N PRO A 194 9.04 27.44 -10.07
CA PRO A 194 8.51 28.70 -10.61
C PRO A 194 7.08 28.60 -11.15
N PHE A 195 6.69 27.44 -11.72
CA PHE A 195 5.40 27.26 -12.40
C PHE A 195 4.41 26.40 -11.64
N PHE A 196 4.89 25.43 -10.82
CA PHE A 196 4.04 24.50 -10.08
C PHE A 196 4.70 24.13 -8.76
N LYS A 197 3.90 23.54 -7.85
CA LYS A 197 4.38 22.95 -6.62
C LYS A 197 4.48 21.45 -6.82
N LEU A 198 5.66 20.88 -6.62
CA LEU A 198 5.92 19.45 -6.62
C LEU A 198 5.98 18.96 -5.19
N ARG A 199 5.26 17.90 -4.90
CA ARG A 199 5.21 17.31 -3.56
C ARG A 199 5.49 15.81 -3.64
N PRO A 200 6.76 15.36 -3.53
CA PRO A 200 7.06 13.96 -3.27
C PRO A 200 6.65 13.58 -1.85
N GLU A 201 5.97 12.45 -1.72
CA GLU A 201 5.46 11.91 -0.47
C GLU A 201 5.73 10.41 -0.41
N LEU A 202 6.31 9.94 0.68
CA LEU A 202 6.38 8.53 1.03
C LEU A 202 5.23 8.22 1.97
N LYS A 203 4.35 7.31 1.54
CA LYS A 203 3.13 6.92 2.25
C LYS A 203 3.16 5.44 2.58
N PHE A 204 2.79 5.10 3.80
CA PHE A 204 2.54 3.75 4.27
C PHE A 204 1.04 3.59 4.55
N MET A 205 0.42 2.53 4.02
CA MET A 205 -0.98 2.21 4.20
C MET A 205 -1.11 0.78 4.75
N TYR A 206 -1.94 0.61 5.76
CA TYR A 206 -2.18 -0.68 6.40
C TYR A 206 -3.67 -0.93 6.56
N SER A 207 -4.14 -2.10 6.11
CA SER A 207 -5.55 -2.50 6.26
C SER A 207 -5.90 -2.72 7.73
N LEU A 208 -6.94 -2.02 8.21
CA LEU A 208 -7.44 -2.16 9.58
C LEU A 208 -8.30 -3.41 9.77
N GLY A 209 -8.81 -3.96 8.68
CA GLY A 209 -9.70 -5.11 8.69
C GLY A 209 -9.07 -6.38 8.13
N ASN A 210 -9.83 -7.47 8.19
CA ASN A 210 -9.52 -8.66 7.42
C ASN A 210 -9.94 -8.43 5.97
N SER A 211 -8.95 -8.35 5.06
CA SER A 211 -9.17 -8.14 3.62
C SER A 211 -9.65 -9.41 2.90
N LEU A 212 -9.57 -10.61 3.55
CA LEU A 212 -9.96 -11.89 2.97
C LEU A 212 -11.48 -12.11 3.04
N ASN A 213 -12.05 -12.59 1.95
CA ASN A 213 -13.44 -13.06 1.90
C ASN A 213 -13.51 -14.54 2.29
N THR A 214 -13.65 -14.83 3.57
CA THR A 214 -13.73 -16.21 4.12
C THR A 214 -14.94 -17.00 3.63
N ASN A 215 -16.00 -16.34 3.19
CA ASN A 215 -17.20 -17.02 2.66
C ASN A 215 -16.98 -17.61 1.26
N HIS A 216 -15.94 -17.17 0.55
CA HIS A 216 -15.64 -17.64 -0.80
C HIS A 216 -15.33 -19.15 -0.85
N VAL A 217 -14.71 -19.72 0.19
CA VAL A 217 -14.40 -21.15 0.31
C VAL A 217 -15.64 -22.01 0.05
N LYS A 218 -16.81 -21.58 0.53
CA LYS A 218 -18.09 -22.32 0.39
C LYS A 218 -18.71 -22.24 -1.02
N THR A 219 -18.27 -21.28 -1.82
CA THR A 219 -18.81 -21.01 -3.16
C THR A 219 -17.97 -21.60 -4.29
N LEU A 220 -16.82 -22.17 -3.97
CA LEU A 220 -15.94 -22.81 -4.96
C LEU A 220 -16.62 -24.01 -5.60
N ARG A 221 -16.60 -24.04 -6.93
CA ARG A 221 -17.20 -25.14 -7.74
C ARG A 221 -16.42 -26.43 -7.59
N ASN A 222 -15.09 -26.34 -7.50
CA ASN A 222 -14.22 -27.49 -7.36
C ASN A 222 -13.86 -27.68 -5.88
N LYS A 223 -14.31 -28.78 -5.28
CA LYS A 223 -14.04 -29.10 -3.88
C LYS A 223 -12.54 -29.33 -3.59
N ASN A 224 -11.76 -29.78 -4.56
CA ASN A 224 -10.33 -29.99 -4.39
C ASN A 224 -9.58 -28.64 -4.17
N ASP A 225 -10.13 -27.53 -4.70
CA ASP A 225 -9.58 -26.21 -4.51
C ASP A 225 -9.84 -25.65 -3.11
N GLN A 226 -10.76 -26.28 -2.35
CA GLN A 226 -11.02 -25.92 -0.95
C GLN A 226 -9.80 -26.10 -0.04
N ALA A 227 -8.89 -27.03 -0.41
CA ALA A 227 -7.61 -27.18 0.29
C ALA A 227 -6.75 -25.90 0.24
N PHE A 228 -6.75 -25.21 -0.89
CA PHE A 228 -6.01 -23.95 -1.05
C PHE A 228 -6.78 -22.75 -0.47
N ALA A 229 -8.10 -22.73 -0.63
CA ALA A 229 -8.93 -21.64 -0.12
C ALA A 229 -9.08 -21.65 1.41
N GLY A 230 -9.03 -22.83 2.04
CA GLY A 230 -9.19 -23.03 3.48
C GLY A 230 -7.91 -22.86 4.30
N CYS A 231 -6.74 -22.72 3.65
CA CYS A 231 -5.46 -22.64 4.36
C CYS A 231 -5.22 -21.32 5.10
N VAL A 232 -6.01 -20.27 4.83
CA VAL A 232 -5.84 -18.93 5.38
C VAL A 232 -7.08 -18.50 6.17
N SER A 233 -6.88 -18.04 7.39
CA SER A 233 -7.94 -17.51 8.26
C SER A 233 -8.18 -16.02 8.07
N SER A 234 -7.10 -15.26 7.89
CA SER A 234 -7.15 -13.81 7.65
C SER A 234 -6.03 -13.35 6.73
N ALA A 235 -6.25 -12.23 6.07
CA ALA A 235 -5.22 -11.55 5.29
C ALA A 235 -5.33 -10.04 5.52
N ARG A 236 -4.17 -9.37 5.63
CA ARG A 236 -4.08 -7.92 5.75
C ARG A 236 -3.22 -7.36 4.62
N SER A 237 -3.67 -6.27 4.03
CA SER A 237 -2.97 -5.62 2.93
C SER A 237 -2.11 -4.48 3.46
N SER A 238 -0.82 -4.49 3.07
CA SER A 238 0.15 -3.42 3.32
C SER A 238 0.57 -2.80 2.00
N ILE A 239 0.67 -1.48 1.95
CA ILE A 239 1.10 -0.75 0.75
C ILE A 239 2.11 0.32 1.15
N ILE A 240 3.24 0.36 0.45
CA ILE A 240 4.21 1.46 0.53
C ILE A 240 4.17 2.20 -0.79
N ALA A 241 3.87 3.49 -0.78
CA ALA A 241 3.71 4.30 -1.98
C ALA A 241 4.67 5.48 -2.00
N LEU A 242 5.32 5.67 -3.14
CA LEU A 242 6.01 6.91 -3.47
C LEU A 242 5.12 7.69 -4.44
N THR A 243 4.61 8.81 -3.95
CA THR A 243 3.59 9.62 -4.62
C THR A 243 4.16 10.98 -4.98
N PHE A 244 3.83 11.47 -6.15
CA PHE A 244 4.15 12.82 -6.59
C PHE A 244 2.86 13.58 -6.84
N TYR A 245 2.69 14.70 -6.14
CA TYR A 245 1.58 15.60 -6.31
C TYR A 245 2.06 16.83 -7.09
N PHE A 246 1.24 17.27 -8.04
CA PHE A 246 1.47 18.43 -8.89
C PHE A 246 0.32 19.42 -8.68
N GLU A 247 0.64 20.61 -8.14
CA GLU A 247 -0.31 21.68 -7.83
C GLU A 247 0.02 23.00 -8.55
#